data_aaa774c4cf5b03c9221039e48952da4b
#
_entry.id   aaa774c4cf5b03c9221039e48952da4b
#
_cell.length_a   1.000
_cell.length_b   1.000
_cell.length_c   1.000
_cell.angle_alpha   90.00
_cell.angle_beta   90.00
_cell.angle_gamma   90.00
#
_symmetry.space_group_name_H-M   'P 1'
#
loop_
_entity.id
_entity.type
_entity.pdbx_description
1 polymer ?
#
loop_
_entity_poly.entity_id
_entity_poly.type
_entity_poly.pdbx_seq_one_letter_code
_entity_poly.pdbx_strand_id
1 'polypeptide(L)'
;MGKYEGDAKELLRLIGGKGNISAVTHCITRMRFALADPAKADVPAIEKLSSVKGSFTQAGQFQVIIGNEVADFYQDFVAVSGVSGVSKSEVKSAAKRNQNPLQRVMTSIAEIFAPIIPAIVVGGLILGFRNVIDSLNIFNGATLVSQSQFWAGVDSFLWLLGEAVFHVGIPVGICWSVMKKMGGTEILGLILGLTLVSGQLLNAYAVAGTAAADIPKWDFGFVKVNMIGYQAQVIPAILAAFTLVYLERFFKRVTPKVVSMIVTPFMSLLLSVMAAHFVLGPIGW
;
A
#
# COMPACT_ATOMS: atom_id res chain seq x y z
N MET A 1 36.51 -8.05 -21.14
CA MET A 1 35.15 -8.42 -21.60
C MET A 1 34.39 -8.95 -20.39
N GLY A 2 33.24 -8.36 -20.11
CA GLY A 2 32.39 -8.82 -19.01
C GLY A 2 31.80 -10.18 -19.32
N LYS A 3 31.49 -10.96 -18.30
CA LYS A 3 30.91 -12.31 -18.41
C LYS A 3 29.63 -12.34 -19.26
N TYR A 4 28.83 -11.27 -19.20
CA TYR A 4 27.51 -11.15 -19.83
C TYR A 4 27.49 -10.16 -21.00
N GLU A 5 28.62 -9.68 -21.47
CA GLU A 5 28.72 -8.62 -22.49
C GLU A 5 27.95 -8.98 -23.79
N GLY A 6 28.00 -10.25 -24.21
CA GLY A 6 27.28 -10.73 -25.39
C GLY A 6 25.77 -10.61 -25.23
N ASP A 7 25.21 -11.18 -24.14
CA ASP A 7 23.78 -11.13 -23.87
C ASP A 7 23.31 -9.69 -23.56
N ALA A 8 24.18 -8.88 -22.96
CA ALA A 8 23.88 -7.45 -22.68
C ALA A 8 23.76 -6.64 -23.98
N LYS A 9 24.64 -6.85 -24.96
CA LYS A 9 24.56 -6.25 -26.30
C LYS A 9 23.31 -6.66 -27.03
N GLU A 10 23.00 -7.96 -27.00
CA GLU A 10 21.82 -8.48 -27.65
C GLU A 10 20.53 -8.02 -26.97
N LEU A 11 20.47 -8.00 -25.64
CA LEU A 11 19.35 -7.42 -24.90
C LEU A 11 19.14 -5.94 -25.28
N LEU A 12 20.22 -5.15 -25.37
CA LEU A 12 20.13 -3.75 -25.78
C LEU A 12 19.50 -3.61 -27.17
N ARG A 13 19.91 -4.47 -28.12
CA ARG A 13 19.33 -4.48 -29.48
C ARG A 13 17.84 -4.84 -29.44
N LEU A 14 17.48 -5.90 -28.72
CA LEU A 14 16.14 -6.47 -28.67
C LEU A 14 15.12 -5.57 -27.94
N ILE A 15 15.54 -4.71 -27.03
CA ILE A 15 14.65 -3.70 -26.41
C ILE A 15 14.50 -2.43 -27.24
N GLY A 16 15.03 -2.40 -28.47
CA GLY A 16 14.93 -1.25 -29.36
C GLY A 16 16.09 -0.25 -29.26
N GLY A 17 17.23 -0.65 -28.72
CA GLY A 17 18.45 0.13 -28.61
C GLY A 17 18.43 1.21 -27.53
N LYS A 18 19.56 1.93 -27.38
CA LYS A 18 19.75 2.97 -26.37
C LYS A 18 18.65 4.06 -26.41
N GLY A 19 18.23 4.46 -27.60
CA GLY A 19 17.20 5.50 -27.78
C GLY A 19 15.82 5.13 -27.24
N ASN A 20 15.57 3.85 -27.01
CA ASN A 20 14.32 3.36 -26.43
C ASN A 20 14.36 3.24 -24.89
N ILE A 21 15.51 3.47 -24.25
CA ILE A 21 15.66 3.37 -22.81
C ILE A 21 15.52 4.76 -22.19
N SER A 22 14.39 5.04 -21.55
CA SER A 22 14.18 6.25 -20.76
C SER A 22 14.88 6.20 -19.40
N ALA A 23 14.97 4.99 -18.81
CA ALA A 23 15.64 4.75 -17.54
C ALA A 23 15.88 3.26 -17.33
N VAL A 24 16.98 2.90 -16.67
CA VAL A 24 17.32 1.52 -16.31
C VAL A 24 17.84 1.43 -14.88
N THR A 25 17.44 0.38 -14.18
CA THR A 25 17.97 -0.02 -12.86
C THR A 25 17.85 -1.54 -12.69
N HIS A 26 18.31 -2.04 -11.56
CA HIS A 26 18.10 -3.45 -11.20
C HIS A 26 17.61 -3.61 -9.75
N CYS A 27 17.04 -4.76 -9.43
CA CYS A 27 16.81 -5.22 -8.07
C CYS A 27 17.63 -6.49 -7.82
N ILE A 28 17.26 -7.27 -6.79
CA ILE A 28 18.04 -8.45 -6.39
C ILE A 28 18.13 -9.51 -7.51
N THR A 29 17.12 -9.61 -8.38
CA THR A 29 17.05 -10.66 -9.40
C THR A 29 16.65 -10.18 -10.80
N ARG A 30 16.38 -8.88 -11.01
CA ARG A 30 15.76 -8.41 -12.26
C ARG A 30 16.35 -7.08 -12.72
N MET A 31 16.56 -6.98 -14.03
CA MET A 31 16.70 -5.70 -14.72
C MET A 31 15.33 -5.02 -14.81
N ARG A 32 15.27 -3.71 -14.70
CA ARG A 32 14.04 -2.91 -14.81
C ARG A 32 14.27 -1.75 -15.75
N PHE A 33 13.43 -1.69 -16.77
CA PHE A 33 13.49 -0.67 -17.81
C PHE A 33 12.22 0.16 -17.83
N ALA A 34 12.35 1.48 -17.97
CA ALA A 34 11.30 2.33 -18.51
C ALA A 34 11.62 2.53 -20.00
N LEU A 35 10.88 1.88 -20.88
CA LEU A 35 11.05 2.02 -22.31
C LEU A 35 10.22 3.20 -22.81
N ALA A 36 10.74 3.96 -23.79
CA ALA A 36 10.00 5.04 -24.45
C ALA A 36 8.84 4.46 -25.29
N ASP A 37 9.10 3.34 -25.96
CA ASP A 37 8.13 2.57 -26.71
C ASP A 37 8.26 1.07 -26.37
N PRO A 38 7.39 0.56 -25.50
CA PRO A 38 7.41 -0.85 -25.11
C PRO A 38 7.18 -1.85 -26.27
N ALA A 39 6.51 -1.40 -27.36
CA ALA A 39 6.23 -2.27 -28.50
C ALA A 39 7.48 -2.64 -29.32
N LYS A 40 8.57 -1.90 -29.14
CA LYS A 40 9.86 -2.19 -29.78
C LYS A 40 10.62 -3.37 -29.14
N ALA A 41 10.19 -3.83 -27.98
CA ALA A 41 10.84 -4.94 -27.31
C ALA A 41 10.40 -6.30 -27.93
N ASP A 42 11.36 -7.03 -28.50
CA ASP A 42 11.15 -8.38 -28.99
C ASP A 42 11.20 -9.38 -27.84
N VAL A 43 10.08 -9.50 -27.14
CA VAL A 43 9.95 -10.35 -25.94
C VAL A 43 10.31 -11.81 -26.23
N PRO A 44 9.83 -12.46 -27.31
CA PRO A 44 10.18 -13.84 -27.63
C PRO A 44 11.68 -14.08 -27.87
N ALA A 45 12.37 -13.10 -28.44
CA ALA A 45 13.81 -13.17 -28.65
C ALA A 45 14.60 -12.91 -27.35
N ILE A 46 14.14 -11.99 -26.51
CA ILE A 46 14.73 -11.69 -25.20
C ILE A 46 14.70 -12.92 -24.28
N GLU A 47 13.61 -13.67 -24.26
CA GLU A 47 13.47 -14.86 -23.42
C GLU A 47 14.31 -16.05 -23.87
N LYS A 48 14.89 -16.00 -25.08
CA LYS A 48 15.84 -16.99 -25.56
C LYS A 48 17.30 -16.74 -25.19
N LEU A 49 17.60 -15.55 -24.63
CA LEU A 49 18.95 -15.23 -24.17
C LEU A 49 19.34 -16.13 -22.99
N SER A 50 20.59 -16.60 -23.00
CA SER A 50 21.09 -17.61 -22.04
C SER A 50 21.04 -17.10 -20.58
N SER A 51 21.18 -15.80 -20.38
CA SER A 51 21.15 -15.14 -19.06
C SER A 51 19.73 -14.78 -18.61
N VAL A 52 18.72 -14.91 -19.48
CA VAL A 52 17.34 -14.51 -19.18
C VAL A 52 16.51 -15.70 -18.75
N LYS A 53 15.82 -15.59 -17.64
CA LYS A 53 14.90 -16.60 -17.08
C LYS A 53 13.44 -16.33 -17.37
N GLY A 54 13.14 -15.18 -17.96
CA GLY A 54 11.79 -14.72 -18.31
C GLY A 54 11.69 -13.22 -18.30
N SER A 55 10.57 -12.69 -18.80
CA SER A 55 10.30 -11.27 -18.82
C SER A 55 8.83 -10.96 -18.60
N PHE A 56 8.50 -9.75 -18.16
CA PHE A 56 7.13 -9.28 -18.03
C PHE A 56 7.09 -7.76 -17.89
N THR A 57 5.92 -7.19 -18.17
CA THR A 57 5.68 -5.76 -17.94
C THR A 57 4.76 -5.57 -16.75
N GLN A 58 5.19 -4.77 -15.78
CA GLN A 58 4.40 -4.42 -14.60
C GLN A 58 4.52 -2.93 -14.28
N ALA A 59 3.40 -2.27 -14.05
CA ALA A 59 3.34 -0.84 -13.72
C ALA A 59 4.08 0.05 -14.73
N GLY A 60 4.06 -0.28 -16.02
CA GLY A 60 4.76 0.44 -17.09
C GLY A 60 6.26 0.20 -17.15
N GLN A 61 6.81 -0.70 -16.32
CA GLN A 61 8.20 -1.12 -16.36
C GLN A 61 8.31 -2.47 -17.07
N PHE A 62 9.16 -2.55 -18.07
CA PHE A 62 9.59 -3.81 -18.65
C PHE A 62 10.66 -4.43 -17.75
N GLN A 63 10.45 -5.65 -17.28
CA GLN A 63 11.33 -6.35 -16.35
C GLN A 63 11.86 -7.63 -16.98
N VAL A 64 13.18 -7.83 -16.89
CA VAL A 64 13.88 -9.02 -17.38
C VAL A 64 14.49 -9.73 -16.17
N ILE A 65 14.12 -10.99 -15.97
CA ILE A 65 14.58 -11.82 -14.86
C ILE A 65 15.93 -12.43 -15.23
N ILE A 66 16.97 -12.07 -14.49
CA ILE A 66 18.32 -12.62 -14.65
C ILE A 66 18.62 -13.62 -13.52
N GLY A 67 18.18 -13.32 -12.31
CA GLY A 67 18.51 -14.07 -11.10
C GLY A 67 19.58 -13.39 -10.26
N ASN A 68 20.28 -14.17 -9.44
CA ASN A 68 21.24 -13.64 -8.46
C ASN A 68 22.43 -12.90 -9.10
N GLU A 69 22.72 -13.14 -10.36
CA GLU A 69 23.82 -12.53 -11.12
C GLU A 69 23.44 -11.20 -11.78
N VAL A 70 22.26 -10.66 -11.45
CA VAL A 70 21.75 -9.42 -12.06
C VAL A 70 22.66 -8.21 -11.85
N ALA A 71 23.42 -8.15 -10.77
CA ALA A 71 24.33 -7.03 -10.50
C ALA A 71 25.49 -7.00 -11.53
N ASP A 72 26.08 -8.15 -11.81
CA ASP A 72 27.14 -8.29 -12.80
C ASP A 72 26.61 -8.04 -14.21
N PHE A 73 25.45 -8.63 -14.54
CA PHE A 73 24.78 -8.38 -15.81
C PHE A 73 24.46 -6.88 -16.02
N TYR A 74 24.01 -6.22 -14.98
CA TYR A 74 23.72 -4.78 -15.03
C TYR A 74 24.96 -3.94 -15.30
N GLN A 75 26.11 -4.25 -14.68
CA GLN A 75 27.35 -3.56 -14.93
C GLN A 75 27.78 -3.72 -16.41
N ASP A 76 27.74 -4.93 -16.94
CA ASP A 76 28.03 -5.20 -18.35
C ASP A 76 27.03 -4.46 -19.26
N PHE A 77 25.75 -4.45 -18.92
CA PHE A 77 24.72 -3.74 -19.69
C PHE A 77 24.94 -2.24 -19.72
N VAL A 78 25.27 -1.62 -18.57
CA VAL A 78 25.58 -0.17 -18.49
C VAL A 78 26.84 0.16 -19.28
N ALA A 79 27.86 -0.68 -19.20
CA ALA A 79 29.11 -0.51 -19.96
C ALA A 79 28.85 -0.55 -21.47
N VAL A 80 28.04 -1.50 -21.93
CA VAL A 80 27.73 -1.68 -23.36
C VAL A 80 26.79 -0.60 -23.89
N SER A 81 25.74 -0.26 -23.12
CA SER A 81 24.71 0.69 -23.57
C SER A 81 25.16 2.14 -23.42
N GLY A 82 26.09 2.43 -22.52
CA GLY A 82 26.45 3.79 -22.12
C GLY A 82 25.26 4.58 -21.55
N VAL A 83 24.26 3.89 -21.00
CA VAL A 83 23.11 4.49 -20.31
C VAL A 83 23.48 4.61 -18.85
N SER A 84 23.42 5.83 -18.30
CA SER A 84 23.60 6.03 -16.86
C SER A 84 22.49 5.30 -16.10
N GLY A 85 22.88 4.43 -15.18
CA GLY A 85 21.94 3.84 -14.25
C GLY A 85 21.28 4.91 -13.38
N VAL A 86 19.99 4.78 -13.14
CA VAL A 86 19.23 5.71 -12.33
C VAL A 86 18.62 5.01 -11.11
N SER A 87 18.16 5.79 -10.15
CA SER A 87 17.50 5.25 -8.96
C SER A 87 16.19 4.52 -9.34
N LYS A 88 15.75 3.59 -8.47
CA LYS A 88 14.45 2.90 -8.64
C LYS A 88 13.28 3.88 -8.73
N SER A 89 13.36 5.02 -8.04
CA SER A 89 12.34 6.07 -8.08
C SER A 89 12.26 6.77 -9.43
N GLU A 90 13.40 6.98 -10.09
CA GLU A 90 13.46 7.61 -11.41
C GLU A 90 12.92 6.68 -12.50
N VAL A 91 13.29 5.39 -12.49
CA VAL A 91 12.70 4.39 -13.39
C VAL A 91 11.18 4.31 -13.21
N LYS A 92 10.71 4.34 -11.96
CA LYS A 92 9.28 4.32 -11.64
C LYS A 92 8.57 5.57 -12.16
N SER A 93 9.20 6.74 -12.05
CA SER A 93 8.64 8.00 -12.55
C SER A 93 8.58 8.04 -14.08
N ALA A 94 9.61 7.55 -14.76
CA ALA A 94 9.64 7.43 -16.21
C ALA A 94 8.57 6.46 -16.73
N ALA A 95 8.42 5.30 -16.06
CA ALA A 95 7.42 4.29 -16.41
C ALA A 95 5.96 4.74 -16.27
N LYS A 96 5.68 5.73 -15.39
CA LYS A 96 4.31 6.29 -15.24
C LYS A 96 3.76 6.89 -16.52
N ARG A 97 4.60 7.35 -17.44
CA ARG A 97 4.19 7.90 -18.74
C ARG A 97 3.53 6.83 -19.64
N ASN A 98 3.92 5.57 -19.47
CA ASN A 98 3.46 4.44 -20.28
C ASN A 98 2.19 3.77 -19.71
N GLN A 99 1.60 4.32 -18.65
CA GLN A 99 0.43 3.73 -17.99
C GLN A 99 -0.87 4.36 -18.50
N ASN A 100 -1.85 3.52 -18.78
CA ASN A 100 -3.23 3.95 -18.99
C ASN A 100 -3.82 4.56 -17.70
N PRO A 101 -4.86 5.40 -17.76
CA PRO A 101 -5.49 6.00 -16.58
C PRO A 101 -5.90 4.96 -15.52
N LEU A 102 -6.48 3.84 -15.93
CA LEU A 102 -6.84 2.74 -15.04
C LEU A 102 -5.61 2.12 -14.37
N GLN A 103 -4.54 1.87 -15.12
CA GLN A 103 -3.29 1.36 -14.56
C GLN A 103 -2.66 2.33 -13.56
N ARG A 104 -2.77 3.65 -13.77
CA ARG A 104 -2.30 4.66 -12.81
C ARG A 104 -3.07 4.59 -11.49
N VAL A 105 -4.40 4.43 -11.55
CA VAL A 105 -5.24 4.27 -10.35
C VAL A 105 -4.82 2.99 -9.61
N MET A 106 -4.75 1.85 -10.29
CA MET A 106 -4.34 0.57 -9.70
C MET A 106 -2.93 0.64 -9.09
N THR A 107 -1.97 1.24 -9.79
CA THR A 107 -0.62 1.46 -9.26
C THR A 107 -0.65 2.35 -8.02
N SER A 108 -1.48 3.40 -8.03
CA SER A 108 -1.61 4.31 -6.88
C SER A 108 -2.18 3.60 -5.65
N ILE A 109 -3.18 2.74 -5.83
CA ILE A 109 -3.74 1.92 -4.76
C ILE A 109 -2.68 0.94 -4.25
N ALA A 110 -2.00 0.21 -5.13
CA ALA A 110 -0.92 -0.71 -4.75
C ALA A 110 0.20 -0.02 -3.95
N GLU A 111 0.55 1.23 -4.31
CA GLU A 111 1.54 2.02 -3.58
C GLU A 111 1.09 2.43 -2.17
N ILE A 112 -0.21 2.61 -1.95
CA ILE A 112 -0.77 2.87 -0.62
C ILE A 112 -0.70 1.61 0.24
N PHE A 113 -0.97 0.43 -0.34
CA PHE A 113 -0.97 -0.82 0.41
C PHE A 113 0.43 -1.42 0.63
N ALA A 114 1.38 -1.16 -0.26
CA ALA A 114 2.71 -1.76 -0.21
C ALA A 114 3.41 -1.70 1.17
N PRO A 115 3.41 -0.58 1.91
CA PRO A 115 4.03 -0.53 3.24
C PRO A 115 3.24 -1.28 4.32
N ILE A 116 1.95 -1.59 4.09
CA ILE A 116 1.06 -2.26 5.05
C ILE A 116 1.07 -3.78 4.82
N ILE A 117 1.38 -4.25 3.61
CA ILE A 117 1.39 -5.67 3.23
C ILE A 117 2.13 -6.56 4.25
N PRO A 118 3.34 -6.22 4.75
CA PRO A 118 4.03 -7.08 5.71
C PRO A 118 3.21 -7.34 6.99
N ALA A 119 2.52 -6.31 7.51
CA ALA A 119 1.65 -6.45 8.67
C ALA A 119 0.42 -7.33 8.36
N ILE A 120 -0.21 -7.12 7.20
CA ILE A 120 -1.35 -7.93 6.74
C ILE A 120 -0.96 -9.41 6.60
N VAL A 121 0.21 -9.71 6.03
CA VAL A 121 0.71 -11.08 5.87
C VAL A 121 0.91 -11.74 7.24
N VAL A 122 1.59 -11.06 8.17
CA VAL A 122 1.82 -11.59 9.53
C VAL A 122 0.51 -11.78 10.27
N GLY A 123 -0.39 -10.78 10.25
CA GLY A 123 -1.71 -10.88 10.87
C GLY A 123 -2.55 -12.02 10.28
N GLY A 124 -2.52 -12.19 8.95
CA GLY A 124 -3.22 -13.27 8.26
C GLY A 124 -2.70 -14.66 8.63
N LEU A 125 -1.39 -14.83 8.74
CA LEU A 125 -0.77 -16.09 9.20
C LEU A 125 -1.14 -16.41 10.65
N ILE A 126 -1.14 -15.41 11.53
CA ILE A 126 -1.52 -15.56 12.94
C ILE A 126 -3.00 -15.96 13.07
N LEU A 127 -3.90 -15.26 12.37
CA LEU A 127 -5.32 -15.61 12.37
C LEU A 127 -5.59 -16.97 11.71
N GLY A 128 -4.85 -17.30 10.65
CA GLY A 128 -4.92 -18.61 10.02
C GLY A 128 -4.54 -19.73 11.01
N PHE A 129 -3.44 -19.57 11.74
CA PHE A 129 -3.04 -20.51 12.80
C PHE A 129 -4.07 -20.57 13.92
N ARG A 130 -4.56 -19.43 14.40
CA ARG A 130 -5.65 -19.36 15.37
C ARG A 130 -6.88 -20.15 14.92
N ASN A 131 -7.33 -19.95 13.68
CA ASN A 131 -8.47 -20.67 13.14
C ASN A 131 -8.23 -22.19 13.10
N VAL A 132 -7.00 -22.64 12.84
CA VAL A 132 -6.68 -24.08 12.88
C VAL A 132 -6.88 -24.65 14.29
N ILE A 133 -6.40 -23.98 15.34
CA ILE A 133 -6.51 -24.48 16.71
C ILE A 133 -7.93 -24.36 17.28
N ASP A 134 -8.75 -23.40 16.79
CA ASP A 134 -10.11 -23.14 17.27
C ASP A 134 -11.19 -23.91 16.48
N SER A 135 -10.96 -24.24 15.22
CA SER A 135 -12.00 -24.79 14.33
C SER A 135 -11.82 -26.28 14.04
N LEU A 136 -10.61 -26.83 14.12
CA LEU A 136 -10.38 -28.25 13.82
C LEU A 136 -10.76 -29.14 14.99
N ASN A 137 -11.76 -29.97 14.79
CA ASN A 137 -12.20 -31.01 15.73
C ASN A 137 -11.29 -32.24 15.65
N ILE A 138 -10.07 -32.12 16.18
CA ILE A 138 -9.02 -33.14 16.08
C ILE A 138 -9.17 -34.20 17.21
N PHE A 139 -9.75 -33.83 18.37
CA PHE A 139 -9.82 -34.66 19.56
C PHE A 139 -11.26 -35.06 19.89
N ASN A 140 -11.71 -36.19 19.39
CA ASN A 140 -13.05 -36.76 19.70
C ASN A 140 -14.24 -35.75 19.52
N GLY A 141 -14.13 -34.89 18.49
CA GLY A 141 -15.15 -33.88 18.22
C GLY A 141 -14.97 -32.56 18.99
N ALA A 142 -13.84 -32.37 19.67
CA ALA A 142 -13.50 -31.13 20.36
C ALA A 142 -12.30 -30.41 19.69
N THR A 143 -12.30 -29.09 19.78
CA THR A 143 -11.19 -28.24 19.25
C THR A 143 -10.03 -28.23 20.25
N LEU A 144 -8.82 -27.86 19.77
CA LEU A 144 -7.67 -27.73 20.65
C LEU A 144 -7.89 -26.68 21.75
N VAL A 145 -8.56 -25.59 21.41
CA VAL A 145 -8.92 -24.50 22.35
C VAL A 145 -9.79 -25.00 23.49
N SER A 146 -10.71 -25.94 23.23
CA SER A 146 -11.59 -26.51 24.24
C SER A 146 -10.95 -27.53 25.17
N GLN A 147 -9.70 -28.00 24.85
CA GLN A 147 -9.01 -29.03 25.63
C GLN A 147 -8.38 -28.49 26.92
N SER A 148 -7.94 -27.24 26.95
CA SER A 148 -7.28 -26.68 28.14
C SER A 148 -7.34 -25.16 28.17
N GLN A 149 -7.28 -24.62 29.40
CA GLN A 149 -7.20 -23.18 29.63
C GLN A 149 -5.95 -22.54 28.98
N PHE A 150 -4.86 -23.32 28.84
CA PHE A 150 -3.67 -22.83 28.12
C PHE A 150 -3.99 -22.49 26.66
N TRP A 151 -4.63 -23.41 25.93
CA TRP A 151 -4.96 -23.17 24.52
C TRP A 151 -6.02 -22.08 24.35
N ALA A 152 -6.97 -21.95 25.26
CA ALA A 152 -7.91 -20.83 25.28
C ALA A 152 -7.18 -19.48 25.48
N GLY A 153 -6.15 -19.46 26.35
CA GLY A 153 -5.27 -18.29 26.52
C GLY A 153 -4.47 -17.96 25.27
N VAL A 154 -3.91 -18.97 24.61
CA VAL A 154 -3.18 -18.79 23.33
C VAL A 154 -4.11 -18.24 22.25
N ASP A 155 -5.32 -18.78 22.11
CA ASP A 155 -6.31 -18.27 21.15
C ASP A 155 -6.64 -16.80 21.37
N SER A 156 -6.94 -16.42 22.61
CA SER A 156 -7.24 -15.04 22.98
C SER A 156 -6.06 -14.09 22.71
N PHE A 157 -4.82 -14.53 22.99
CA PHE A 157 -3.62 -13.74 22.73
C PHE A 157 -3.37 -13.56 21.22
N LEU A 158 -3.57 -14.61 20.43
CA LEU A 158 -3.45 -14.54 18.95
C LEU A 158 -4.53 -13.64 18.34
N TRP A 159 -5.73 -13.63 18.92
CA TRP A 159 -6.80 -12.73 18.50
C TRP A 159 -6.41 -11.27 18.69
N LEU A 160 -5.76 -10.90 19.80
CA LEU A 160 -5.27 -9.54 20.03
C LEU A 160 -4.37 -9.06 18.88
N LEU A 161 -3.45 -9.91 18.41
CA LEU A 161 -2.55 -9.57 17.30
C LEU A 161 -3.32 -9.44 15.98
N GLY A 162 -4.25 -10.35 15.71
CA GLY A 162 -5.09 -10.30 14.51
C GLY A 162 -5.99 -9.07 14.46
N GLU A 163 -6.64 -8.76 15.58
CA GLU A 163 -7.48 -7.57 15.72
C GLU A 163 -6.68 -6.29 15.51
N ALA A 164 -5.51 -6.19 16.16
CA ALA A 164 -4.64 -5.02 16.01
C ALA A 164 -4.25 -4.77 14.55
N VAL A 165 -4.00 -5.82 13.76
CA VAL A 165 -3.65 -5.67 12.34
C VAL A 165 -4.87 -5.31 11.49
N PHE A 166 -5.94 -6.09 11.59
CA PHE A 166 -7.06 -5.96 10.65
C PHE A 166 -8.06 -4.89 11.04
N HIS A 167 -8.45 -4.82 12.33
CA HIS A 167 -9.46 -3.85 12.75
C HIS A 167 -8.88 -2.43 12.85
N VAL A 168 -7.69 -2.29 13.42
CA VAL A 168 -7.06 -1.00 13.71
C VAL A 168 -5.99 -0.67 12.67
N GLY A 169 -5.09 -1.60 12.40
CA GLY A 169 -3.89 -1.39 11.59
C GLY A 169 -4.17 -1.04 10.14
N ILE A 170 -5.21 -1.60 9.51
CA ILE A 170 -5.56 -1.29 8.12
C ILE A 170 -6.01 0.16 7.98
N PRO A 171 -7.04 0.69 8.67
CA PRO A 171 -7.44 2.09 8.50
C PRO A 171 -6.33 3.07 8.88
N VAL A 172 -5.64 2.84 9.98
CA VAL A 172 -4.53 3.69 10.45
C VAL A 172 -3.35 3.68 9.48
N GLY A 173 -2.96 2.48 9.02
CA GLY A 173 -1.89 2.29 8.05
C GLY A 173 -2.19 2.93 6.69
N ILE A 174 -3.44 2.85 6.22
CA ILE A 174 -3.88 3.51 4.99
C ILE A 174 -3.75 5.02 5.13
N CYS A 175 -4.28 5.61 6.20
CA CYS A 175 -4.19 7.05 6.44
C CYS A 175 -2.73 7.52 6.49
N TRP A 176 -1.86 6.80 7.21
CA TRP A 176 -0.43 7.08 7.25
C TRP A 176 0.21 6.96 5.85
N SER A 177 -0.06 5.88 5.14
CA SER A 177 0.55 5.62 3.82
C SER A 177 0.15 6.65 2.77
N VAL A 178 -1.11 7.09 2.76
CA VAL A 178 -1.59 8.16 1.87
C VAL A 178 -0.84 9.47 2.17
N MET A 179 -0.76 9.87 3.45
CA MET A 179 -0.02 11.07 3.86
C MET A 179 1.44 11.01 3.42
N LYS A 180 2.12 9.90 3.68
CA LYS A 180 3.50 9.65 3.25
C LYS A 180 3.66 9.74 1.75
N LYS A 181 2.79 9.07 0.98
CA LYS A 181 2.84 9.05 -0.47
C LYS A 181 2.59 10.44 -1.09
N MET A 182 1.68 11.21 -0.49
CA MET A 182 1.29 12.53 -0.99
C MET A 182 2.15 13.67 -0.45
N GLY A 183 3.15 13.39 0.41
CA GLY A 183 4.04 14.38 1.02
C GLY A 183 3.35 15.27 2.05
N GLY A 184 2.35 14.75 2.74
CA GLY A 184 1.72 15.37 3.90
C GLY A 184 2.45 15.01 5.21
N THR A 185 1.96 15.53 6.33
CA THR A 185 2.51 15.26 7.66
C THR A 185 2.04 13.90 8.17
N GLU A 186 2.92 12.89 8.14
CA GLU A 186 2.59 11.48 8.39
C GLU A 186 1.88 11.24 9.72
N ILE A 187 2.30 11.92 10.80
CA ILE A 187 1.68 11.78 12.13
C ILE A 187 0.21 12.19 12.14
N LEU A 188 -0.19 13.18 11.35
CA LEU A 188 -1.60 13.56 11.25
C LEU A 188 -2.43 12.46 10.59
N GLY A 189 -1.85 11.71 9.64
CA GLY A 189 -2.49 10.53 9.07
C GLY A 189 -2.71 9.43 10.10
N LEU A 190 -1.71 9.16 10.95
CA LEU A 190 -1.86 8.18 12.05
C LEU A 190 -2.98 8.61 13.01
N ILE A 191 -3.00 9.88 13.43
CA ILE A 191 -4.04 10.40 14.34
C ILE A 191 -5.42 10.32 13.69
N LEU A 192 -5.56 10.74 12.41
CA LEU A 192 -6.83 10.60 11.69
C LEU A 192 -7.30 9.14 11.67
N GLY A 193 -6.42 8.20 11.30
CA GLY A 193 -6.75 6.78 11.28
C GLY A 193 -7.19 6.25 12.65
N LEU A 194 -6.54 6.67 13.74
CA LEU A 194 -6.92 6.33 15.11
C LEU A 194 -8.31 6.88 15.49
N THR A 195 -8.69 8.07 15.00
CA THR A 195 -10.06 8.57 15.22
C THR A 195 -11.11 7.70 14.54
N LEU A 196 -10.82 7.13 13.36
CA LEU A 196 -11.74 6.26 12.64
C LEU A 196 -12.04 4.95 13.36
N VAL A 197 -11.11 4.45 14.17
CA VAL A 197 -11.22 3.18 14.90
C VAL A 197 -11.29 3.34 16.41
N SER A 198 -11.57 4.56 16.88
CA SER A 198 -11.64 4.87 18.31
C SER A 198 -12.63 3.99 19.05
N GLY A 199 -12.26 3.53 20.25
CA GLY A 199 -13.13 2.78 21.14
C GLY A 199 -14.34 3.55 21.68
N GLN A 200 -14.40 4.87 21.46
CA GLN A 200 -15.59 5.69 21.77
C GLN A 200 -16.72 5.49 20.74
N LEU A 201 -16.40 4.94 19.58
CA LEU A 201 -17.37 4.69 18.50
C LEU A 201 -17.96 3.28 18.63
N LEU A 202 -19.19 3.12 18.16
CA LEU A 202 -19.76 1.78 17.98
C LEU A 202 -18.91 1.01 16.97
N ASN A 203 -18.39 -0.14 17.38
CA ASN A 203 -17.54 -0.96 16.50
C ASN A 203 -18.28 -1.32 15.19
N ALA A 204 -17.59 -1.21 14.05
CA ALA A 204 -18.14 -1.52 12.73
C ALA A 204 -18.84 -2.88 12.67
N TYR A 205 -18.25 -3.89 13.32
CA TYR A 205 -18.81 -5.26 13.33
C TYR A 205 -20.05 -5.40 14.21
N ALA A 206 -20.27 -4.50 15.16
CA ALA A 206 -21.44 -4.50 16.02
C ALA A 206 -22.66 -3.79 15.39
N VAL A 207 -22.45 -2.96 14.37
CA VAL A 207 -23.51 -2.13 13.76
C VAL A 207 -24.67 -2.99 13.23
N ALA A 208 -24.37 -4.09 12.55
CA ALA A 208 -25.41 -4.98 11.98
C ALA A 208 -26.32 -5.63 13.03
N GLY A 209 -25.81 -5.81 14.27
CA GLY A 209 -26.58 -6.37 15.40
C GLY A 209 -27.20 -5.32 16.30
N THR A 210 -26.98 -4.01 16.04
CA THR A 210 -27.47 -2.92 16.86
C THR A 210 -28.69 -2.25 16.22
N ALA A 211 -29.80 -2.14 16.97
CA ALA A 211 -30.97 -1.45 16.46
C ALA A 211 -30.64 0.04 16.17
N ALA A 212 -31.22 0.60 15.11
CA ALA A 212 -30.90 1.96 14.67
C ALA A 212 -31.15 3.05 15.74
N ALA A 213 -32.05 2.77 16.67
CA ALA A 213 -32.34 3.66 17.81
C ALA A 213 -31.22 3.66 18.86
N ASP A 214 -30.53 2.52 19.02
CA ASP A 214 -29.51 2.29 20.05
C ASP A 214 -28.08 2.68 19.56
N ILE A 215 -27.92 3.02 18.29
CA ILE A 215 -26.64 3.54 17.77
C ILE A 215 -26.36 4.87 18.46
N PRO A 216 -25.20 5.02 19.16
CA PRO A 216 -24.83 6.26 19.81
C PRO A 216 -24.67 7.40 18.80
N LYS A 217 -25.03 8.61 19.17
CA LYS A 217 -25.03 9.78 18.28
C LYS A 217 -24.40 10.99 18.94
N TRP A 218 -23.63 11.76 18.19
CA TRP A 218 -23.34 13.13 18.54
C TRP A 218 -24.56 13.99 18.22
N ASP A 219 -25.13 14.62 19.20
CA ASP A 219 -26.26 15.55 19.04
C ASP A 219 -25.75 16.99 19.13
N PHE A 220 -25.71 17.68 18.00
CA PHE A 220 -25.29 19.09 17.91
C PHE A 220 -26.51 20.06 17.97
N GLY A 221 -27.70 19.55 18.28
CA GLY A 221 -28.94 20.31 18.30
C GLY A 221 -29.59 20.45 16.92
N PHE A 222 -28.84 20.86 15.92
CA PHE A 222 -29.31 21.00 14.52
C PHE A 222 -29.04 19.78 13.64
N VAL A 223 -28.14 18.89 14.04
CA VAL A 223 -27.83 17.65 13.32
C VAL A 223 -27.40 16.56 14.31
N LYS A 224 -27.80 15.33 14.04
CA LYS A 224 -27.36 14.14 14.78
C LYS A 224 -26.50 13.27 13.86
N VAL A 225 -25.32 12.92 14.32
CA VAL A 225 -24.35 12.11 13.56
C VAL A 225 -24.10 10.81 14.32
N ASN A 226 -24.22 9.68 13.63
CA ASN A 226 -23.99 8.37 14.23
C ASN A 226 -22.52 8.22 14.62
N MET A 227 -22.27 7.74 15.85
CA MET A 227 -20.93 7.44 16.35
C MET A 227 -20.54 6.01 15.93
N ILE A 228 -20.24 5.83 14.66
CA ILE A 228 -19.86 4.54 14.08
C ILE A 228 -18.38 4.55 13.76
N GLY A 229 -17.69 3.47 14.12
CA GLY A 229 -16.29 3.24 13.80
C GLY A 229 -16.13 2.59 12.43
N TYR A 230 -14.95 2.71 11.87
CA TYR A 230 -14.59 2.23 10.54
C TYR A 230 -13.49 1.15 10.61
N GLN A 231 -13.60 0.24 11.59
CA GLN A 231 -12.68 -0.88 11.77
C GLN A 231 -12.66 -1.75 10.51
N ALA A 232 -11.45 -2.12 10.05
CA ALA A 232 -11.19 -2.89 8.82
C ALA A 232 -11.64 -2.21 7.51
N GLN A 233 -12.15 -0.99 7.53
CA GLN A 233 -12.69 -0.35 6.33
C GLN A 233 -11.63 0.46 5.58
N VAL A 234 -11.52 0.16 4.29
CA VAL A 234 -10.51 0.72 3.39
C VAL A 234 -10.98 2.04 2.76
N ILE A 235 -12.21 2.08 2.24
CA ILE A 235 -12.73 3.21 1.46
C ILE A 235 -12.85 4.47 2.31
N PRO A 236 -13.47 4.44 3.51
CA PRO A 236 -13.53 5.60 4.40
C PRO A 236 -12.13 6.11 4.77
N ALA A 237 -11.18 5.21 5.05
CA ALA A 237 -9.81 5.59 5.40
C ALA A 237 -9.09 6.30 4.26
N ILE A 238 -9.23 5.80 3.01
CA ILE A 238 -8.65 6.45 1.83
C ILE A 238 -9.26 7.83 1.62
N LEU A 239 -10.58 7.95 1.63
CA LEU A 239 -11.28 9.22 1.41
C LEU A 239 -10.91 10.27 2.49
N ALA A 240 -10.91 9.86 3.76
CA ALA A 240 -10.52 10.72 4.87
C ALA A 240 -9.07 11.19 4.74
N ALA A 241 -8.15 10.29 4.38
CA ALA A 241 -6.74 10.62 4.23
C ALA A 241 -6.47 11.56 3.05
N PHE A 242 -7.13 11.38 1.91
CA PHE A 242 -7.05 12.34 0.81
C PHE A 242 -7.57 13.72 1.22
N THR A 243 -8.68 13.78 1.93
CA THR A 243 -9.24 15.04 2.45
C THR A 243 -8.22 15.73 3.36
N LEU A 244 -7.56 15.01 4.26
CA LEU A 244 -6.53 15.55 5.13
C LEU A 244 -5.36 16.15 4.33
N VAL A 245 -4.85 15.45 3.32
CA VAL A 245 -3.76 15.95 2.47
C VAL A 245 -4.15 17.25 1.78
N TYR A 246 -5.36 17.33 1.20
CA TYR A 246 -5.80 18.53 0.50
C TYR A 246 -6.05 19.70 1.44
N LEU A 247 -6.65 19.46 2.60
CA LEU A 247 -6.85 20.48 3.63
C LEU A 247 -5.50 20.98 4.19
N GLU A 248 -4.54 20.08 4.47
CA GLU A 248 -3.21 20.48 4.92
C GLU A 248 -2.51 21.36 3.89
N ARG A 249 -2.57 21.00 2.60
CA ARG A 249 -2.01 21.81 1.51
C ARG A 249 -2.70 23.17 1.38
N PHE A 250 -4.01 23.20 1.54
CA PHE A 250 -4.79 24.44 1.53
C PHE A 250 -4.37 25.36 2.68
N PHE A 251 -4.39 24.86 3.92
CA PHE A 251 -4.02 25.66 5.08
C PHE A 251 -2.54 26.09 5.07
N LYS A 252 -1.63 25.29 4.57
CA LYS A 252 -0.23 25.69 4.35
C LYS A 252 -0.09 26.91 3.41
N ARG A 253 -1.02 27.11 2.50
CA ARG A 253 -0.99 28.25 1.55
C ARG A 253 -1.62 29.52 2.13
N VAL A 254 -2.70 29.39 2.91
CA VAL A 254 -3.49 30.53 3.39
C VAL A 254 -3.07 31.02 4.79
N THR A 255 -2.42 30.17 5.58
CA THR A 255 -2.03 30.52 6.94
C THR A 255 -0.69 31.28 6.97
N PRO A 256 -0.60 32.41 7.67
CA PRO A 256 0.65 33.14 7.87
C PRO A 256 1.74 32.26 8.51
N LYS A 257 3.00 32.39 8.05
CA LYS A 257 4.13 31.56 8.50
C LYS A 257 4.30 31.50 10.01
N VAL A 258 4.04 32.59 10.70
CA VAL A 258 4.20 32.71 12.17
C VAL A 258 3.32 31.73 12.93
N VAL A 259 2.09 31.50 12.50
CA VAL A 259 1.11 30.63 13.19
C VAL A 259 0.88 29.30 12.44
N SER A 260 1.46 29.12 11.28
CA SER A 260 1.23 27.96 10.41
C SER A 260 1.58 26.63 11.09
N MET A 261 2.57 26.62 11.98
CA MET A 261 2.99 25.42 12.69
C MET A 261 1.87 24.84 13.60
N ILE A 262 0.97 25.69 14.09
CA ILE A 262 -0.14 25.30 14.97
C ILE A 262 -1.45 25.24 14.20
N VAL A 263 -1.78 26.30 13.48
CA VAL A 263 -3.09 26.44 12.79
C VAL A 263 -3.27 25.41 11.67
N THR A 264 -2.23 25.16 10.89
CA THR A 264 -2.32 24.21 9.76
C THR A 264 -2.68 22.79 10.22
N PRO A 265 -1.92 22.12 11.12
CA PRO A 265 -2.26 20.79 11.57
C PRO A 265 -3.60 20.74 12.32
N PHE A 266 -3.89 21.74 13.16
CA PHE A 266 -5.14 21.83 13.91
C PHE A 266 -6.36 21.88 12.98
N MET A 267 -6.41 22.85 12.07
CA MET A 267 -7.56 23.01 11.17
C MET A 267 -7.70 21.86 10.17
N SER A 268 -6.59 21.38 9.62
CA SER A 268 -6.63 20.28 8.66
C SER A 268 -7.09 18.97 9.29
N LEU A 269 -6.61 18.63 10.49
CA LEU A 269 -7.03 17.42 11.19
C LEU A 269 -8.49 17.53 11.65
N LEU A 270 -8.87 18.64 12.31
CA LEU A 270 -10.23 18.85 12.80
C LEU A 270 -11.27 18.71 11.68
N LEU A 271 -11.07 19.44 10.58
CA LEU A 271 -12.01 19.40 9.45
C LEU A 271 -12.00 18.05 8.72
N SER A 272 -10.85 17.35 8.70
CA SER A 272 -10.79 16.02 8.12
C SER A 272 -11.54 14.98 8.95
N VAL A 273 -11.44 15.05 10.27
CA VAL A 273 -12.20 14.18 11.19
C VAL A 273 -13.69 14.44 11.05
N MET A 274 -14.09 15.73 11.02
CA MET A 274 -15.49 16.11 10.77
C MET A 274 -15.98 15.55 9.41
N ALA A 275 -15.24 15.79 8.33
CA ALA A 275 -15.59 15.28 7.01
C ALA A 275 -15.68 13.75 6.99
N ALA A 276 -14.73 13.07 7.66
CA ALA A 276 -14.70 11.62 7.74
C ALA A 276 -15.95 11.04 8.41
N HIS A 277 -16.34 11.54 9.56
CA HIS A 277 -17.47 10.99 10.31
C HIS A 277 -18.84 11.48 9.84
N PHE A 278 -18.93 12.71 9.31
CA PHE A 278 -20.22 13.29 8.94
C PHE A 278 -20.63 12.96 7.51
N VAL A 279 -19.67 12.77 6.61
CA VAL A 279 -19.94 12.65 5.16
C VAL A 279 -19.25 11.44 4.54
N LEU A 280 -17.93 11.39 4.62
CA LEU A 280 -17.14 10.42 3.83
C LEU A 280 -17.28 8.99 4.34
N GLY A 281 -17.35 8.83 5.65
CA GLY A 281 -17.55 7.53 6.28
C GLY A 281 -18.89 6.91 5.89
N PRO A 282 -20.04 7.60 6.09
CA PRO A 282 -21.33 7.10 5.63
C PRO A 282 -21.41 6.80 4.13
N ILE A 283 -20.67 7.52 3.29
CA ILE A 283 -20.60 7.25 1.84
C ILE A 283 -19.75 6.02 1.52
N GLY A 284 -18.68 5.80 2.30
CA GLY A 284 -17.72 4.71 2.07
C GLY A 284 -18.07 3.41 2.80
N TRP A 285 -19.13 3.42 3.57
CA TRP A 285 -19.64 2.28 4.35
C TRP A 285 -20.17 1.15 3.48
#